data_773d2f2de1e527f35aad801b1f354e87
#
_entry.id   773d2f2de1e527f35aad801b1f354e87
#
_cell.length_a   1.000
_cell.length_b   1.000
_cell.length_c   1.000
_cell.angle_alpha   90.00
_cell.angle_beta   90.00
_cell.angle_gamma   90.00
#
_symmetry.space_group_name_H-M   'P 1'
#
loop_
_entity.id
_entity.type
_entity.pdbx_description
1 polymer ?
#
loop_
_entity_poly.entity_id
_entity_poly.type
_entity_poly.pdbx_seq_one_letter_code
_entity_poly.pdbx_strand_id
1 'polypeptide(L)'
;MRKSAIAVVMAAGLIAGVAPAEAATAPTRPTAAQKLQLQYLVEEEKLARDVYAYLAANVTSQKFSNITKSEQTHMDNISALLKKYNFFNPTLTRAPGVFRDAELQKLYNDLIAQGSVNLAAAMQVGVAIEELDIADLKKIMVTPAPADVKLAYDLLLKGSYNHLAAFSR
;
A
#
# COMPACT_ATOMS: atom_id res chain seq x y z
N MET A 1 -70.73 -26.02 -44.44
CA MET A 1 -70.37 -24.98 -43.47
C MET A 1 -69.45 -25.59 -42.43
N ARG A 2 -68.11 -25.40 -42.57
CA ARG A 2 -67.07 -25.92 -41.63
C ARG A 2 -66.66 -24.74 -40.75
N LYS A 3 -66.80 -24.88 -39.43
CA LYS A 3 -66.32 -23.92 -38.43
C LYS A 3 -64.87 -24.32 -38.02
N SER A 4 -63.93 -23.47 -38.35
CA SER A 4 -62.56 -23.63 -37.89
C SER A 4 -62.41 -23.06 -36.46
N ALA A 5 -61.94 -23.91 -35.55
CA ALA A 5 -61.56 -23.51 -34.19
C ALA A 5 -60.11 -23.09 -34.20
N ILE A 6 -59.85 -21.87 -33.72
CA ILE A 6 -58.50 -21.33 -33.53
C ILE A 6 -58.06 -21.69 -32.12
N ALA A 7 -57.01 -22.52 -32.02
CA ALA A 7 -56.36 -22.87 -30.76
C ALA A 7 -55.37 -21.73 -30.40
N VAL A 8 -55.59 -21.09 -29.28
CA VAL A 8 -54.64 -20.10 -28.66
C VAL A 8 -53.64 -20.89 -27.82
N VAL A 9 -52.39 -20.92 -28.26
CA VAL A 9 -51.29 -21.46 -27.48
C VAL A 9 -50.77 -20.37 -26.54
N MET A 10 -51.01 -20.54 -25.26
CA MET A 10 -50.38 -19.71 -24.23
C MET A 10 -48.93 -20.19 -24.01
N ALA A 11 -47.97 -19.40 -24.38
CA ALA A 11 -46.55 -19.64 -24.04
C ALA A 11 -46.34 -19.17 -22.60
N ALA A 12 -46.09 -20.13 -21.68
CA ALA A 12 -45.64 -19.81 -20.32
C ALA A 12 -44.17 -19.39 -20.39
N GLY A 13 -43.90 -18.11 -20.19
CA GLY A 13 -42.54 -17.59 -20.06
C GLY A 13 -41.91 -18.05 -18.73
N LEU A 14 -40.86 -18.85 -18.79
CA LEU A 14 -39.98 -19.11 -17.64
C LEU A 14 -39.24 -17.80 -17.31
N ILE A 15 -39.63 -17.17 -16.20
CA ILE A 15 -38.79 -16.14 -15.58
C ILE A 15 -37.69 -16.86 -14.84
N ALA A 16 -36.49 -16.94 -15.45
CA ALA A 16 -35.29 -17.36 -14.77
C ALA A 16 -34.98 -16.31 -13.70
N GLY A 17 -35.26 -16.64 -12.44
CA GLY A 17 -34.89 -15.83 -11.30
C GLY A 17 -33.38 -15.70 -11.24
N VAL A 18 -32.85 -14.50 -11.47
CA VAL A 18 -31.46 -14.18 -11.18
C VAL A 18 -31.32 -14.22 -9.65
N ALA A 19 -30.66 -15.24 -9.13
CA ALA A 19 -30.33 -15.32 -7.73
C ALA A 19 -29.49 -14.07 -7.38
N PRO A 20 -29.78 -13.37 -6.25
CA PRO A 20 -28.93 -12.27 -5.84
C PRO A 20 -27.50 -12.79 -5.64
N ALA A 21 -26.54 -12.09 -6.25
CA ALA A 21 -25.13 -12.39 -6.03
C ALA A 21 -24.86 -12.24 -4.52
N GLU A 22 -24.51 -13.34 -3.88
CA GLU A 22 -24.14 -13.34 -2.47
C GLU A 22 -22.97 -12.37 -2.29
N ALA A 23 -23.18 -11.31 -1.51
CA ALA A 23 -22.12 -10.33 -1.24
C ALA A 23 -20.98 -11.06 -0.53
N ALA A 24 -19.87 -11.24 -1.21
CA ALA A 24 -18.72 -11.90 -0.63
C ALA A 24 -18.32 -11.17 0.66
N THR A 25 -18.40 -11.88 1.78
CA THR A 25 -17.98 -11.32 3.07
C THR A 25 -16.50 -10.97 3.03
N ALA A 26 -16.15 -9.78 3.51
CA ALA A 26 -14.74 -9.35 3.56
C ALA A 26 -13.90 -10.38 4.34
N PRO A 27 -12.67 -10.68 3.90
CA PRO A 27 -11.81 -11.62 4.59
C PRO A 27 -11.53 -11.15 6.03
N THR A 28 -11.52 -12.10 6.98
CA THR A 28 -11.28 -11.81 8.39
C THR A 28 -9.79 -11.90 8.77
N ARG A 29 -8.96 -12.49 7.91
CA ARG A 29 -7.52 -12.65 8.09
C ARG A 29 -6.78 -12.47 6.77
N PRO A 30 -5.56 -11.89 6.78
CA PRO A 30 -4.71 -11.81 5.61
C PRO A 30 -4.32 -13.19 5.07
N THR A 31 -4.29 -13.31 3.75
CA THR A 31 -3.76 -14.48 3.02
C THR A 31 -2.24 -14.58 3.19
N ALA A 32 -1.65 -15.72 2.75
CA ALA A 32 -0.18 -15.87 2.73
C ALA A 32 0.51 -14.81 1.84
N ALA A 33 -0.09 -14.44 0.72
CA ALA A 33 0.41 -13.37 -0.13
C ALA A 33 0.38 -12.01 0.57
N GLN A 34 -0.74 -11.68 1.22
CA GLN A 34 -0.88 -10.43 1.98
C GLN A 34 0.05 -10.37 3.20
N LYS A 35 0.36 -11.51 3.84
CA LYS A 35 1.40 -11.57 4.86
C LYS A 35 2.75 -11.11 4.31
N LEU A 36 3.17 -11.62 3.14
CA LEU A 36 4.43 -11.22 2.50
C LEU A 36 4.41 -9.75 2.10
N GLN A 37 3.28 -9.26 1.58
CA GLN A 37 3.09 -7.84 1.26
C GLN A 37 3.23 -6.93 2.49
N LEU A 38 2.61 -7.27 3.63
CA LEU A 38 2.76 -6.51 4.87
C LEU A 38 4.20 -6.53 5.39
N GLN A 39 4.91 -7.64 5.23
CA GLN A 39 6.32 -7.75 5.62
C GLN A 39 7.24 -6.91 4.72
N TYR A 40 6.96 -6.85 3.42
CA TYR A 40 7.67 -5.99 2.49
C TYR A 40 7.35 -4.51 2.76
N LEU A 41 6.07 -4.17 2.88
CA LEU A 41 5.60 -2.81 3.09
C LEU A 41 6.20 -2.16 4.36
N VAL A 42 6.34 -2.90 5.48
CA VAL A 42 6.98 -2.34 6.67
C VAL A 42 8.48 -2.04 6.45
N GLU A 43 9.15 -2.74 5.54
CA GLU A 43 10.52 -2.43 5.14
C GLU A 43 10.59 -1.25 4.16
N GLU A 44 9.58 -1.05 3.29
CA GLU A 44 9.46 0.15 2.44
C GLU A 44 9.25 1.41 3.28
N GLU A 45 8.32 1.39 4.24
CA GLU A 45 8.12 2.52 5.15
C GLU A 45 9.38 2.80 5.99
N LYS A 46 10.11 1.73 6.39
CA LYS A 46 11.42 1.88 7.02
C LYS A 46 12.42 2.53 6.07
N LEU A 47 12.42 2.16 4.79
CA LEU A 47 13.31 2.75 3.78
C LEU A 47 13.04 4.25 3.65
N ALA A 48 11.79 4.65 3.44
CA ALA A 48 11.39 6.05 3.35
C ALA A 48 11.83 6.83 4.60
N ARG A 49 11.50 6.33 5.79
CA ARG A 49 11.90 6.93 7.07
C ARG A 49 13.41 7.10 7.19
N ASP A 50 14.18 6.05 6.88
CA ASP A 50 15.63 6.04 7.10
C ASP A 50 16.34 6.94 6.08
N VAL A 51 15.89 6.96 4.81
CA VAL A 51 16.38 7.91 3.80
C VAL A 51 16.08 9.34 4.21
N TYR A 52 14.85 9.64 4.63
CA TYR A 52 14.50 11.00 5.04
C TYR A 52 15.21 11.43 6.31
N ALA A 53 15.43 10.53 7.28
CA ALA A 53 16.25 10.82 8.45
C ALA A 53 17.71 11.14 8.07
N TYR A 54 18.29 10.38 7.16
CA TYR A 54 19.62 10.63 6.63
C TYR A 54 19.70 11.98 5.91
N LEU A 55 18.74 12.27 5.03
CA LEU A 55 18.72 13.54 4.27
C LEU A 55 18.45 14.73 5.19
N ALA A 56 17.60 14.59 6.21
CA ALA A 56 17.36 15.63 7.21
C ALA A 56 18.64 16.07 7.95
N ALA A 57 19.59 15.15 8.14
CA ALA A 57 20.88 15.43 8.77
C ALA A 57 21.92 16.06 7.82
N ASN A 58 21.72 15.91 6.50
CA ASN A 58 22.74 16.25 5.49
C ASN A 58 22.31 17.41 4.56
N VAL A 59 20.99 17.75 4.50
CA VAL A 59 20.49 18.88 3.71
C VAL A 59 19.60 19.78 4.54
N THR A 60 19.66 21.10 4.27
CA THR A 60 18.88 22.08 5.04
C THR A 60 17.44 22.13 4.54
N SER A 61 16.56 21.27 5.07
CA SER A 61 15.11 21.31 4.80
C SER A 61 14.32 20.65 5.91
N GLN A 62 13.37 21.37 6.50
CA GLN A 62 12.44 20.86 7.51
C GLN A 62 11.48 19.78 6.96
N LYS A 63 11.31 19.69 5.63
CA LYS A 63 10.41 18.70 5.03
C LYS A 63 10.83 17.29 5.41
N PHE A 64 12.12 16.97 5.29
CA PHE A 64 12.61 15.63 5.59
C PHE A 64 12.37 15.24 7.04
N SER A 65 12.70 16.09 8.01
CA SER A 65 12.48 15.78 9.43
C SER A 65 11.00 15.64 9.81
N ASN A 66 10.11 16.39 9.15
CA ASN A 66 8.67 16.29 9.38
C ASN A 66 8.11 14.99 8.78
N ILE A 67 8.50 14.66 7.55
CA ILE A 67 8.01 13.46 6.85
C ILE A 67 8.60 12.20 7.49
N THR A 68 9.86 12.19 7.96
CA THR A 68 10.44 11.08 8.76
C THR A 68 9.51 10.64 9.91
N LYS A 69 8.87 11.59 10.61
CA LYS A 69 7.94 11.27 11.69
C LYS A 69 6.65 10.63 11.19
N SER A 70 6.20 11.04 10.01
CA SER A 70 5.03 10.45 9.36
C SER A 70 5.33 9.00 8.95
N GLU A 71 6.50 8.74 8.34
CA GLU A 71 6.91 7.39 7.96
C GLU A 71 7.09 6.47 9.18
N GLN A 72 7.54 7.00 10.32
CA GLN A 72 7.54 6.23 11.56
C GLN A 72 6.11 5.80 11.94
N THR A 73 5.12 6.68 11.79
CA THR A 73 3.72 6.34 12.06
C THR A 73 3.20 5.29 11.07
N HIS A 74 3.57 5.37 9.81
CA HIS A 74 3.24 4.36 8.79
C HIS A 74 3.83 3.00 9.17
N MET A 75 5.12 2.93 9.50
CA MET A 75 5.78 1.73 10.02
C MET A 75 5.04 1.13 11.24
N ASP A 76 4.66 1.99 12.19
CA ASP A 76 4.00 1.55 13.42
C ASP A 76 2.63 0.94 13.13
N ASN A 77 1.87 1.51 12.18
CA ASN A 77 0.59 0.98 11.72
C ASN A 77 0.74 -0.44 11.13
N ILE A 78 1.70 -0.65 10.23
CA ILE A 78 1.95 -1.96 9.64
C ILE A 78 2.52 -2.93 10.67
N SER A 79 3.42 -2.48 11.56
CA SER A 79 3.97 -3.29 12.66
C SER A 79 2.87 -3.79 13.60
N ALA A 80 1.86 -2.95 13.88
CA ALA A 80 0.70 -3.34 14.70
C ALA A 80 -0.12 -4.47 14.03
N LEU A 81 -0.30 -4.42 12.71
CA LEU A 81 -0.96 -5.49 11.94
C LEU A 81 -0.14 -6.78 11.96
N LEU A 82 1.17 -6.71 11.72
CA LEU A 82 2.06 -7.87 11.79
C LEU A 82 1.98 -8.53 13.16
N LYS A 83 2.01 -7.74 14.25
CA LYS A 83 1.84 -8.22 15.63
C LYS A 83 0.45 -8.84 15.84
N LYS A 84 -0.64 -8.16 15.43
CA LYS A 84 -2.02 -8.64 15.57
C LYS A 84 -2.22 -10.02 14.95
N TYR A 85 -1.66 -10.24 13.76
CA TYR A 85 -1.81 -11.48 13.01
C TYR A 85 -0.74 -12.53 13.36
N ASN A 86 0.14 -12.24 14.31
CA ASN A 86 1.28 -13.08 14.70
C ASN A 86 2.20 -13.39 13.50
N PHE A 87 2.50 -12.36 12.71
CA PHE A 87 3.44 -12.44 11.61
C PHE A 87 4.80 -11.90 12.03
N PHE A 88 5.86 -12.47 11.45
CA PHE A 88 7.22 -11.96 11.65
C PHE A 88 7.33 -10.52 11.10
N ASN A 89 7.93 -9.62 11.90
CA ASN A 89 8.26 -8.27 11.46
C ASN A 89 9.76 -8.18 11.18
N PRO A 90 10.17 -7.95 9.92
CA PRO A 90 11.58 -7.93 9.53
C PRO A 90 12.36 -6.72 10.06
N THR A 91 11.68 -5.67 10.54
CA THR A 91 12.33 -4.41 10.94
C THR A 91 12.72 -4.34 12.42
N LEU A 92 12.16 -5.19 13.30
CA LEU A 92 12.27 -5.06 14.77
C LEU A 92 13.70 -5.03 15.31
N THR A 93 14.65 -5.72 14.65
CA THR A 93 16.03 -5.82 15.11
C THR A 93 17.02 -5.17 14.14
N ARG A 94 16.53 -4.38 13.18
CA ARG A 94 17.37 -3.77 12.16
C ARG A 94 17.72 -2.33 12.52
N ALA A 95 19.03 -2.02 12.46
CA ALA A 95 19.49 -0.65 12.59
C ALA A 95 18.98 0.24 11.45
N PRO A 96 18.99 1.58 11.59
CA PRO A 96 18.75 2.48 10.48
C PRO A 96 19.66 2.16 9.29
N GLY A 97 19.07 2.20 8.08
CA GLY A 97 19.76 1.91 6.82
C GLY A 97 20.08 0.42 6.57
N VAL A 98 19.59 -0.50 7.42
CA VAL A 98 19.81 -1.94 7.27
C VAL A 98 18.49 -2.64 7.01
N PHE A 99 18.38 -3.36 5.89
CA PHE A 99 17.17 -4.04 5.42
C PHE A 99 17.38 -5.55 5.33
N ARG A 100 16.33 -6.32 5.45
CA ARG A 100 16.34 -7.76 5.19
C ARG A 100 16.23 -8.02 3.69
N ASP A 101 15.38 -7.26 3.02
CA ASP A 101 15.22 -7.33 1.57
C ASP A 101 16.46 -6.73 0.88
N ALA A 102 17.08 -7.50 -0.01
CA ALA A 102 18.32 -7.07 -0.68
C ALA A 102 18.08 -5.97 -1.71
N GLU A 103 16.90 -5.93 -2.34
CA GLU A 103 16.54 -4.89 -3.30
C GLU A 103 16.31 -3.56 -2.57
N LEU A 104 15.63 -3.59 -1.42
CA LEU A 104 15.45 -2.41 -0.58
C LEU A 104 16.78 -1.93 0.01
N GLN A 105 17.69 -2.85 0.38
CA GLN A 105 19.05 -2.46 0.80
C GLN A 105 19.80 -1.73 -0.30
N LYS A 106 19.75 -2.26 -1.52
CA LYS A 106 20.38 -1.61 -2.67
C LYS A 106 19.74 -0.26 -2.95
N LEU A 107 18.41 -0.19 -2.97
CA LEU A 107 17.65 1.04 -3.21
C LEU A 107 18.00 2.12 -2.18
N TYR A 108 18.07 1.77 -0.88
CA TYR A 108 18.51 2.69 0.16
C TYR A 108 19.87 3.30 -0.15
N ASN A 109 20.86 2.46 -0.50
CA ASN A 109 22.22 2.92 -0.79
C ASN A 109 22.25 3.88 -1.99
N ASP A 110 21.50 3.55 -3.04
CA ASP A 110 21.40 4.38 -4.26
C ASP A 110 20.73 5.73 -3.95
N LEU A 111 19.62 5.74 -3.19
CA LEU A 111 18.85 6.93 -2.83
C LEU A 111 19.65 7.90 -1.96
N ILE A 112 20.38 7.41 -0.93
CA ILE A 112 21.21 8.29 -0.10
C ILE A 112 22.38 8.85 -0.89
N ALA A 113 22.99 8.08 -1.80
CA ALA A 113 24.05 8.58 -2.67
C ALA A 113 23.53 9.68 -3.60
N GLN A 114 22.37 9.48 -4.23
CA GLN A 114 21.73 10.47 -5.09
C GLN A 114 21.32 11.71 -4.31
N GLY A 115 20.64 11.55 -3.17
CA GLY A 115 20.08 12.65 -2.38
C GLY A 115 21.14 13.51 -1.69
N SER A 116 22.34 12.97 -1.46
CA SER A 116 23.46 13.69 -0.81
C SER A 116 24.11 14.75 -1.69
N VAL A 117 23.82 14.78 -2.99
CA VAL A 117 24.48 15.70 -3.93
C VAL A 117 24.11 17.16 -3.65
N ASN A 118 22.82 17.46 -3.45
CA ASN A 118 22.31 18.78 -3.10
C ASN A 118 20.82 18.70 -2.72
N LEU A 119 20.24 19.82 -2.28
CA LEU A 119 18.83 19.89 -1.89
C LEU A 119 17.87 19.51 -3.03
N ALA A 120 18.15 19.91 -4.27
CA ALA A 120 17.30 19.58 -5.41
C ALA A 120 17.30 18.06 -5.68
N ALA A 121 18.46 17.41 -5.61
CA ALA A 121 18.58 15.96 -5.72
C ALA A 121 17.88 15.24 -4.56
N ALA A 122 18.00 15.75 -3.34
CA ALA A 122 17.29 15.22 -2.19
C ALA A 122 15.76 15.28 -2.37
N MET A 123 15.22 16.40 -2.90
CA MET A 123 13.79 16.53 -3.20
C MET A 123 13.34 15.53 -4.28
N GLN A 124 14.15 15.29 -5.32
CA GLN A 124 13.85 14.28 -6.34
C GLN A 124 13.83 12.86 -5.73
N VAL A 125 14.72 12.56 -4.80
CA VAL A 125 14.69 11.30 -4.03
C VAL A 125 13.37 11.16 -3.27
N GLY A 126 12.91 12.24 -2.61
CA GLY A 126 11.61 12.25 -1.95
C GLY A 126 10.47 11.95 -2.92
N VAL A 127 10.44 12.61 -4.08
CA VAL A 127 9.43 12.34 -5.13
C VAL A 127 9.47 10.87 -5.56
N ALA A 128 10.67 10.32 -5.84
CA ALA A 128 10.82 8.95 -6.33
C ALA A 128 10.33 7.89 -5.31
N ILE A 129 10.60 8.10 -4.02
CA ILE A 129 10.12 7.21 -2.95
C ILE A 129 8.59 7.22 -2.89
N GLU A 130 7.98 8.41 -2.84
CA GLU A 130 6.53 8.49 -2.73
C GLU A 130 5.79 7.96 -3.97
N GLU A 131 6.36 8.14 -5.16
CA GLU A 131 5.81 7.54 -6.38
C GLU A 131 5.87 6.00 -6.33
N LEU A 132 6.95 5.43 -5.79
CA LEU A 132 7.10 3.99 -5.59
C LEU A 132 6.04 3.47 -4.60
N ASP A 133 5.95 4.07 -3.41
CA ASP A 133 4.99 3.69 -2.38
C ASP A 133 3.54 3.74 -2.89
N ILE A 134 3.18 4.82 -3.59
CA ILE A 134 1.85 4.97 -4.20
C ILE A 134 1.59 3.85 -5.23
N ALA A 135 2.58 3.52 -6.06
CA ALA A 135 2.43 2.49 -7.07
C ALA A 135 2.23 1.10 -6.45
N ASP A 136 3.03 0.75 -5.44
CA ASP A 136 2.97 -0.54 -4.78
C ASP A 136 1.71 -0.68 -3.90
N LEU A 137 1.31 0.36 -3.18
CA LEU A 137 0.04 0.37 -2.46
C LEU A 137 -1.15 0.16 -3.40
N LYS A 138 -1.22 0.87 -4.53
CA LYS A 138 -2.28 0.69 -5.52
C LYS A 138 -2.33 -0.73 -6.08
N LYS A 139 -1.18 -1.34 -6.31
CA LYS A 139 -1.08 -2.71 -6.82
C LYS A 139 -1.62 -3.74 -5.83
N ILE A 140 -1.30 -3.60 -4.53
CA ILE A 140 -1.77 -4.55 -3.51
C ILE A 140 -3.24 -4.33 -3.13
N MET A 141 -3.75 -3.10 -3.21
CA MET A 141 -5.13 -2.74 -2.85
C MET A 141 -6.21 -3.27 -3.80
N VAL A 142 -5.84 -3.80 -4.97
CA VAL A 142 -6.81 -4.44 -5.88
C VAL A 142 -7.34 -5.77 -5.33
N THR A 143 -6.63 -6.38 -4.38
CA THR A 143 -7.03 -7.65 -3.75
C THR A 143 -7.81 -7.36 -2.47
N PRO A 144 -9.01 -7.95 -2.29
CA PRO A 144 -9.79 -7.81 -1.06
C PRO A 144 -8.96 -8.22 0.17
N ALA A 145 -8.93 -7.34 1.17
CA ALA A 145 -8.18 -7.53 2.41
C ALA A 145 -9.09 -7.38 3.64
N PRO A 146 -8.67 -7.86 4.82
CA PRO A 146 -9.34 -7.56 6.08
C PRO A 146 -9.52 -6.05 6.26
N ALA A 147 -10.61 -5.64 6.92
CA ALA A 147 -10.98 -4.23 7.04
C ALA A 147 -9.89 -3.34 7.68
N ASP A 148 -9.17 -3.88 8.67
CA ASP A 148 -8.07 -3.19 9.34
C ASP A 148 -6.82 -3.07 8.45
N VAL A 149 -6.54 -4.08 7.64
CA VAL A 149 -5.46 -4.03 6.63
C VAL A 149 -5.79 -3.01 5.56
N LYS A 150 -7.04 -3.03 5.06
CA LYS A 150 -7.50 -2.02 4.10
C LYS A 150 -7.39 -0.60 4.68
N LEU A 151 -7.81 -0.39 5.92
CA LEU A 151 -7.71 0.91 6.58
C LEU A 151 -6.25 1.38 6.66
N ALA A 152 -5.32 0.49 7.00
CA ALA A 152 -3.90 0.84 7.04
C ALA A 152 -3.39 1.26 5.65
N TYR A 153 -3.70 0.50 4.59
CA TYR A 153 -3.32 0.85 3.23
C TYR A 153 -3.91 2.21 2.78
N ASP A 154 -5.19 2.49 3.10
CA ASP A 154 -5.82 3.78 2.80
C ASP A 154 -5.12 4.95 3.51
N LEU A 155 -4.68 4.74 4.76
CA LEU A 155 -3.94 5.75 5.53
C LEU A 155 -2.54 6.00 4.96
N LEU A 156 -1.80 4.96 4.64
CA LEU A 156 -0.48 5.05 4.01
C LEU A 156 -0.60 5.77 2.66
N LEU A 157 -1.47 5.31 1.77
CA LEU A 157 -1.67 5.91 0.45
C LEU A 157 -1.99 7.40 0.53
N LYS A 158 -2.83 7.80 1.48
CA LYS A 158 -3.14 9.22 1.72
C LYS A 158 -1.91 9.99 2.20
N GLY A 159 -1.10 9.39 3.08
CA GLY A 159 0.17 9.95 3.56
C GLY A 159 1.13 10.18 2.42
N SER A 160 1.42 9.14 1.61
CA SER A 160 2.33 9.20 0.47
C SER A 160 1.92 10.27 -0.56
N TYR A 161 0.62 10.45 -0.84
CA TYR A 161 0.17 11.57 -1.69
C TYR A 161 0.46 12.94 -1.08
N ASN A 162 0.31 13.11 0.23
CA ASN A 162 0.63 14.37 0.90
C ASN A 162 2.14 14.66 0.87
N HIS A 163 2.96 13.63 1.07
CA HIS A 163 4.42 13.72 1.02
C HIS A 163 4.90 14.03 -0.40
N LEU A 164 4.37 13.34 -1.41
CA LEU A 164 4.65 13.62 -2.82
C LEU A 164 4.35 15.09 -3.16
N ALA A 165 3.18 15.59 -2.75
CA ALA A 165 2.83 16.99 -2.94
C ALA A 165 3.76 17.95 -2.20
N ALA A 166 4.33 17.55 -1.05
CA ALA A 166 5.30 18.36 -0.32
C ALA A 166 6.66 18.39 -1.02
N PHE A 167 7.15 17.26 -1.55
CA PHE A 167 8.43 17.20 -2.26
C PHE A 167 8.40 17.85 -3.65
N SER A 168 7.22 17.89 -4.30
CA SER A 168 7.02 18.46 -5.64
C SER A 168 6.91 20.00 -5.68
N ARG A 169 7.06 20.69 -4.55
CA ARG A 169 6.93 22.16 -4.43
C ARG A 169 8.24 22.87 -4.24
#